data_0e57e6c95b4190abea0f6b99901f433e
#
_entry.id   0e57e6c95b4190abea0f6b99901f433e
#
_cell.length_a   1.000
_cell.length_b   1.000
_cell.length_c   1.000
_cell.angle_alpha   90.00
_cell.angle_beta   90.00
_cell.angle_gamma   90.00
#
_symmetry.space_group_name_H-M   'P 1'
#
loop_
_entity.id
_entity.type
_entity.pdbx_description
1 polymer ?
#
loop_
_entity_poly.entity_id
_entity_poly.type
_entity_poly.pdbx_seq_one_letter_code
_entity_poly.pdbx_strand_id
1 'polypeptide(L)'
;WSRNTSFKYTEEQVDVLATLLKNDGSVYLLAKVYEGKRAKESKKNNKNKSVAAYDMMLFHFTQDSEKPREFRLQLGDSFIRGASLTTDKSDNLKCAGFYSDKKNGSLQGVFYLNLASDGTITASNKKEFTASDLKKFGEKNTDKDRGGDMGLEDSFKFSDFLVRDDGSAVVVAEENYVIVRTSYNGRTYSTTYEYNS
;
A
#
# COMPACT_ATOMS: atom_id res chain seq x y z
N TRP A 1 28.71 0.09 -3.82
CA TRP A 1 29.12 0.08 -2.41
C TRP A 1 28.25 -0.92 -1.62
N SER A 2 28.79 -1.49 -0.58
CA SER A 2 28.08 -2.40 0.32
C SER A 2 28.28 -1.88 1.75
N ARG A 3 27.19 -1.80 2.52
CA ARG A 3 27.24 -1.32 3.90
C ARG A 3 26.20 -2.04 4.77
N ASN A 4 26.60 -2.42 5.95
CA ASN A 4 25.67 -2.84 6.98
C ASN A 4 25.11 -1.61 7.68
N THR A 5 23.79 -1.39 7.54
CA THR A 5 23.09 -0.26 8.16
C THR A 5 22.35 -0.75 9.39
N SER A 6 22.49 -0.04 10.50
CA SER A 6 21.73 -0.29 11.70
C SER A 6 20.28 0.15 11.50
N PHE A 7 19.35 -0.80 11.49
CA PHE A 7 17.92 -0.56 11.38
C PHE A 7 17.25 -0.85 12.74
N LYS A 8 16.49 0.11 13.28
CA LYS A 8 15.94 -0.01 14.65
C LYS A 8 14.73 -0.93 14.78
N TYR A 9 14.12 -1.30 13.64
CA TYR A 9 12.94 -2.14 13.60
C TYR A 9 13.31 -3.59 13.29
N THR A 10 12.55 -4.52 13.85
CA THR A 10 12.70 -5.94 13.54
C THR A 10 11.97 -6.29 12.24
N GLU A 11 12.34 -7.39 11.61
CA GLU A 11 11.67 -7.93 10.42
C GLU A 11 10.15 -8.14 10.64
N GLU A 12 9.77 -8.50 11.88
CA GLU A 12 8.36 -8.69 12.25
C GLU A 12 7.56 -7.38 12.35
N GLN A 13 8.25 -6.23 12.42
CA GLN A 13 7.62 -4.91 12.55
C GLN A 13 7.51 -4.18 11.21
N VAL A 14 8.18 -4.63 10.18
CA VAL A 14 8.29 -3.90 8.91
C VAL A 14 7.69 -4.70 7.76
N ASP A 15 6.86 -4.04 6.97
CA ASP A 15 6.34 -4.55 5.71
C ASP A 15 6.78 -3.61 4.59
N VAL A 16 7.77 -4.05 3.81
CA VAL A 16 8.34 -3.24 2.73
C VAL A 16 7.39 -3.24 1.55
N LEU A 17 6.99 -2.05 1.11
CA LEU A 17 6.10 -1.85 -0.04
C LEU A 17 6.87 -1.53 -1.32
N ALA A 18 7.90 -0.68 -1.22
CA ALA A 18 8.70 -0.28 -2.37
C ALA A 18 10.13 0.08 -1.96
N THR A 19 11.05 -0.14 -2.89
CA THR A 19 12.45 0.30 -2.79
C THR A 19 12.83 1.03 -4.06
N LEU A 20 13.44 2.18 -3.93
CA LEU A 20 13.86 3.03 -5.04
C LEU A 20 15.33 3.42 -4.88
N LEU A 21 16.14 3.08 -5.88
CA LEU A 21 17.53 3.55 -6.00
C LEU A 21 17.57 4.76 -6.94
N LYS A 22 18.12 5.88 -6.46
CA LYS A 22 18.31 7.09 -7.25
C LYS A 22 19.67 7.15 -7.95
N ASN A 23 19.79 8.05 -8.92
CA ASN A 23 21.02 8.23 -9.69
C ASN A 23 22.21 8.72 -8.85
N ASP A 24 21.95 9.42 -7.74
CA ASP A 24 22.96 9.87 -6.78
C ASP A 24 23.44 8.74 -5.85
N GLY A 25 22.93 7.52 -6.03
CA GLY A 25 23.24 6.36 -5.20
C GLY A 25 22.46 6.30 -3.88
N SER A 26 21.59 7.26 -3.58
CA SER A 26 20.70 7.17 -2.42
C SER A 26 19.60 6.13 -2.64
N VAL A 27 19.15 5.51 -1.55
CA VAL A 27 18.09 4.49 -1.55
C VAL A 27 16.94 4.96 -0.69
N TYR A 28 15.73 4.89 -1.23
CA TYR A 28 14.49 5.10 -0.50
C TYR A 28 13.77 3.78 -0.30
N LEU A 29 13.30 3.54 0.91
CA LEU A 29 12.49 2.38 1.28
C LEU A 29 11.17 2.89 1.84
N LEU A 30 10.06 2.50 1.22
CA LEU A 30 8.71 2.76 1.70
C LEU A 30 8.20 1.52 2.41
N ALA A 31 7.73 1.68 3.65
CA ALA A 31 7.29 0.54 4.44
C ALA A 31 6.16 0.90 5.40
N LYS A 32 5.33 -0.09 5.74
CA LYS A 32 4.47 -0.06 6.91
C LYS A 32 5.28 -0.48 8.13
N VAL A 33 5.28 0.34 9.16
CA VAL A 33 5.93 0.05 10.44
C VAL A 33 4.85 -0.13 11.51
N TYR A 34 4.82 -1.31 12.11
CA TYR A 34 3.82 -1.70 13.09
C TYR A 34 4.30 -1.38 14.52
N GLU A 35 3.41 -0.91 15.39
CA GLU A 35 3.70 -0.61 16.81
C GLU A 35 4.01 -1.86 17.65
N GLY A 36 3.93 -3.03 17.08
CA GLY A 36 4.21 -4.30 17.74
C GLY A 36 4.55 -5.36 16.70
N LYS A 37 4.49 -6.63 17.10
CA LYS A 37 4.64 -7.69 16.10
C LYS A 37 3.52 -7.59 15.08
N ARG A 38 3.88 -7.57 13.79
CA ARG A 38 2.94 -7.72 12.69
C ARG A 38 2.03 -8.90 13.00
N ALA A 39 0.73 -8.66 13.11
CA ALA A 39 -0.22 -9.74 13.29
C ALA A 39 -0.07 -10.69 12.10
N LYS A 40 0.50 -11.86 12.32
CA LYS A 40 0.55 -12.91 11.29
C LYS A 40 -0.88 -13.08 10.82
N GLU A 41 -1.13 -12.92 9.53
CA GLU A 41 -2.43 -13.20 8.93
C GLU A 41 -2.83 -14.62 9.33
N SER A 42 -3.59 -14.74 10.41
CA SER A 42 -4.09 -16.05 10.80
C SER A 42 -5.17 -16.40 9.78
N LYS A 43 -4.94 -17.46 9.02
CA LYS A 43 -5.85 -18.02 8.00
C LYS A 43 -7.20 -18.49 8.54
N LYS A 44 -7.65 -18.02 9.69
CA LYS A 44 -8.96 -18.38 10.27
C LYS A 44 -9.96 -17.26 10.03
N ASN A 45 -11.05 -17.62 9.36
CA ASN A 45 -12.29 -16.89 9.11
C ASN A 45 -12.85 -16.19 10.37
N ASN A 46 -12.29 -15.07 10.79
CA ASN A 46 -12.86 -14.24 11.83
C ASN A 46 -13.09 -12.82 11.31
N LYS A 47 -14.37 -12.46 11.15
CA LYS A 47 -14.85 -11.16 10.71
C LYS A 47 -14.46 -9.98 11.62
N ASN A 48 -13.70 -10.20 12.69
CA ASN A 48 -13.27 -9.21 13.69
C ASN A 48 -11.73 -9.13 13.83
N LYS A 49 -10.98 -9.18 12.74
CA LYS A 49 -9.53 -8.92 12.82
C LYS A 49 -9.29 -7.42 13.00
N SER A 50 -8.83 -7.02 14.17
CA SER A 50 -8.19 -5.72 14.33
C SER A 50 -6.87 -5.74 13.53
N VAL A 51 -6.80 -4.98 12.44
CA VAL A 51 -5.54 -4.77 11.74
C VAL A 51 -4.59 -4.04 12.69
N ALA A 52 -3.38 -4.56 12.87
CA ALA A 52 -2.37 -3.91 13.71
C ALA A 52 -2.15 -2.46 13.25
N ALA A 53 -1.98 -1.56 14.22
CA ALA A 53 -1.66 -0.17 13.90
C ALA A 53 -0.30 -0.10 13.22
N TYR A 54 -0.22 0.66 12.14
CA TYR A 54 1.02 0.94 11.45
C TYR A 54 1.12 2.40 11.06
N ASP A 55 2.35 2.86 10.94
CA ASP A 55 2.72 4.11 10.30
C ASP A 55 3.28 3.84 8.90
N MET A 56 2.94 4.69 7.95
CA MET A 56 3.60 4.66 6.64
C MET A 56 4.89 5.45 6.75
N MET A 57 6.02 4.76 6.62
CA MET A 57 7.35 5.34 6.80
C MET A 57 8.13 5.32 5.50
N LEU A 58 8.82 6.43 5.25
CA LEU A 58 9.82 6.55 4.20
C LEU A 58 11.20 6.61 4.86
N PHE A 59 12.07 5.69 4.49
CA PHE A 59 13.46 5.65 4.95
C PHE A 59 14.37 6.09 3.81
N HIS A 60 15.27 7.02 4.10
CA HIS A 60 16.25 7.52 3.14
C HIS A 60 17.65 7.14 3.59
N PHE A 61 18.32 6.31 2.82
CA PHE A 61 19.68 5.85 3.03
C PHE A 61 20.61 6.61 2.07
N THR A 62 21.67 7.22 2.62
CA THR A 62 22.71 7.88 1.84
C THR A 62 24.05 7.18 2.07
N GLN A 63 25.00 7.40 1.16
CA GLN A 63 26.32 6.78 1.26
C GLN A 63 27.07 7.22 2.54
N ASP A 64 26.85 8.44 3.01
CA ASP A 64 27.58 9.03 4.14
C ASP A 64 26.90 8.80 5.49
N SER A 65 25.69 8.26 5.53
CA SER A 65 24.90 8.14 6.75
C SER A 65 24.90 6.71 7.30
N GLU A 66 25.25 6.53 8.58
CA GLU A 66 25.18 5.21 9.25
C GLU A 66 23.78 4.72 9.49
N LYS A 67 22.82 5.64 9.60
CA LYS A 67 21.41 5.34 9.85
C LYS A 67 20.55 6.02 8.79
N PRO A 68 19.42 5.40 8.39
CA PRO A 68 18.50 6.09 7.50
C PRO A 68 17.87 7.29 8.19
N ARG A 69 17.57 8.32 7.41
CA ARG A 69 16.61 9.34 7.82
C ARG A 69 15.21 8.75 7.70
N GLU A 70 14.35 9.04 8.67
CA GLU A 70 13.02 8.48 8.77
C GLU A 70 11.97 9.57 8.64
N PHE A 71 11.02 9.37 7.75
CA PHE A 71 9.92 10.32 7.51
C PHE A 71 8.60 9.57 7.58
N ARG A 72 7.66 10.10 8.35
CA ARG A 72 6.30 9.58 8.41
C ARG A 72 5.47 10.22 7.31
N LEU A 73 4.92 9.42 6.41
CA LEU A 73 4.02 9.91 5.37
C LEU A 73 2.58 9.91 5.91
N GLN A 74 1.94 11.08 5.84
CA GLN A 74 0.57 11.27 6.26
C GLN A 74 -0.24 11.91 5.14
N LEU A 75 -1.46 11.44 4.94
CA LEU A 75 -2.38 11.92 3.92
C LEU A 75 -3.60 12.60 4.57
N GLY A 76 -3.35 13.64 5.38
CA GLY A 76 -4.37 14.24 6.24
C GLY A 76 -4.93 13.20 7.21
N ASP A 77 -6.26 13.09 7.27
CA ASP A 77 -6.96 12.13 8.13
C ASP A 77 -7.13 10.75 7.48
N SER A 78 -6.66 10.57 6.24
CA SER A 78 -6.80 9.31 5.51
C SER A 78 -5.63 8.35 5.78
N PHE A 79 -5.89 7.06 5.67
CA PHE A 79 -4.92 5.97 5.87
C PHE A 79 -4.37 5.52 4.53
N ILE A 80 -3.05 5.53 4.35
CA ILE A 80 -2.37 4.96 3.19
C ILE A 80 -2.40 3.44 3.31
N ARG A 81 -3.04 2.76 2.35
CA ARG A 81 -3.25 1.30 2.38
C ARG A 81 -2.18 0.54 1.61
N GLY A 82 -1.82 1.01 0.44
CA GLY A 82 -0.75 0.50 -0.39
C GLY A 82 -0.15 1.62 -1.20
N ALA A 83 1.14 1.57 -1.48
CA ALA A 83 1.82 2.61 -2.23
C ALA A 83 3.11 2.11 -2.86
N SER A 84 3.58 2.83 -3.88
CA SER A 84 4.88 2.66 -4.50
C SER A 84 5.60 4.00 -4.65
N LEU A 85 6.90 3.93 -4.96
CA LEU A 85 7.78 5.06 -5.18
C LEU A 85 8.35 5.03 -6.58
N THR A 86 8.49 6.20 -7.19
CA THR A 86 9.27 6.40 -8.43
C THR A 86 9.88 7.80 -8.44
N THR A 87 10.63 8.13 -9.48
CA THR A 87 11.07 9.49 -9.76
C THR A 87 10.47 9.98 -11.09
N ASP A 88 10.33 11.30 -11.21
CA ASP A 88 10.11 11.91 -12.52
C ASP A 88 11.44 12.06 -13.29
N LYS A 89 11.40 12.59 -14.51
CA LYS A 89 12.58 12.82 -15.36
C LYS A 89 13.64 13.76 -14.74
N SER A 90 13.23 14.60 -13.80
CA SER A 90 14.10 15.51 -13.07
C SER A 90 14.59 14.90 -11.75
N ASP A 91 14.42 13.59 -11.58
CA ASP A 91 14.81 12.84 -10.38
C ASP A 91 14.09 13.28 -9.09
N ASN A 92 12.92 13.95 -9.22
CA ASN A 92 12.09 14.28 -8.08
C ASN A 92 11.29 13.07 -7.62
N LEU A 93 11.25 12.85 -6.31
CA LEU A 93 10.59 11.70 -5.70
C LEU A 93 9.05 11.83 -5.77
N LYS A 94 8.41 10.77 -6.20
CA LYS A 94 6.96 10.64 -6.31
C LYS A 94 6.48 9.40 -5.56
N CYS A 95 5.31 9.52 -4.93
CA CYS A 95 4.65 8.41 -4.26
C CYS A 95 3.19 8.37 -4.69
N ALA A 96 2.69 7.20 -5.06
CA ALA A 96 1.29 7.01 -5.37
C ALA A 96 0.76 5.72 -4.76
N GLY A 97 -0.55 5.65 -4.54
CA GLY A 97 -1.14 4.47 -3.95
C GLY A 97 -2.62 4.59 -3.68
N PHE A 98 -3.13 3.65 -2.89
CA PHE A 98 -4.51 3.63 -2.42
C PHE A 98 -4.62 4.22 -1.01
N TYR A 99 -5.74 4.89 -0.75
CA TYR A 99 -6.10 5.36 0.58
C TYR A 99 -7.49 4.88 1.01
N SER A 100 -7.72 4.93 2.30
CA SER A 100 -9.01 4.71 2.95
C SER A 100 -9.26 5.78 3.99
N ASP A 101 -10.51 6.18 4.18
CA ASP A 101 -10.89 7.12 5.25
C ASP A 101 -11.00 6.43 6.61
N LYS A 102 -11.03 5.11 6.61
CA LYS A 102 -11.04 4.28 7.82
C LYS A 102 -9.85 3.32 7.81
N LYS A 103 -9.27 3.08 8.99
CA LYS A 103 -8.13 2.19 9.17
C LYS A 103 -8.33 0.79 8.56
N ASN A 104 -9.53 0.25 8.66
CA ASN A 104 -9.92 -1.08 8.16
C ASN A 104 -11.04 -1.00 7.11
N GLY A 105 -11.24 0.17 6.50
CA GLY A 105 -12.26 0.40 5.48
C GLY A 105 -11.82 -0.05 4.10
N SER A 106 -12.76 -0.06 3.18
CA SER A 106 -12.52 -0.25 1.75
C SER A 106 -11.57 0.81 1.20
N LEU A 107 -10.93 0.54 0.07
CA LEU A 107 -10.10 1.52 -0.63
C LEU A 107 -11.01 2.57 -1.25
N GLN A 108 -10.90 3.81 -0.77
CA GLN A 108 -11.78 4.92 -1.17
C GLN A 108 -11.32 5.59 -2.46
N GLY A 109 -10.04 5.50 -2.77
CA GLY A 109 -9.48 6.15 -3.95
C GLY A 109 -7.97 6.01 -4.06
N VAL A 110 -7.42 6.78 -4.98
CA VAL A 110 -5.99 6.86 -5.22
C VAL A 110 -5.45 8.20 -4.73
N PHE A 111 -4.18 8.21 -4.34
CA PHE A 111 -3.46 9.43 -4.04
C PHE A 111 -2.16 9.52 -4.83
N TYR A 112 -1.66 10.74 -4.97
CA TYR A 112 -0.39 11.05 -5.59
C TYR A 112 0.31 12.15 -4.81
N LEU A 113 1.58 11.94 -4.44
CA LEU A 113 2.39 12.87 -3.66
C LEU A 113 3.65 13.25 -4.43
N ASN A 114 4.00 14.52 -4.39
CA ASN A 114 5.35 15.00 -4.66
C ASN A 114 6.10 15.08 -3.31
N LEU A 115 7.29 14.49 -3.28
CA LEU A 115 8.12 14.46 -2.10
C LEU A 115 9.45 15.18 -2.37
N ALA A 116 9.88 16.01 -1.44
CA ALA A 116 11.24 16.52 -1.42
C ALA A 116 12.21 15.41 -0.98
N SER A 117 13.51 15.63 -1.15
CA SER A 117 14.56 14.65 -0.77
C SER A 117 14.63 14.40 0.74
N ASP A 118 14.09 15.30 1.54
CA ASP A 118 13.95 15.18 2.99
C ASP A 118 12.62 14.52 3.41
N GLY A 119 11.86 13.94 2.47
CA GLY A 119 10.58 13.29 2.74
C GLY A 119 9.40 14.23 2.93
N THR A 120 9.60 15.55 2.88
CA THR A 120 8.52 16.52 2.99
C THR A 120 7.56 16.41 1.82
N ILE A 121 6.26 16.37 2.11
CA ILE A 121 5.21 16.39 1.07
C ILE A 121 5.08 17.82 0.55
N THR A 122 5.48 18.06 -0.70
CA THR A 122 5.42 19.37 -1.36
C THR A 122 4.11 19.61 -2.10
N ALA A 123 3.47 18.53 -2.55
CA ALA A 123 2.14 18.56 -3.13
C ALA A 123 1.44 17.21 -2.92
N SER A 124 0.12 17.24 -2.75
CA SER A 124 -0.70 16.05 -2.62
C SER A 124 -1.99 16.19 -3.41
N ASN A 125 -2.36 15.11 -4.10
CA ASN A 125 -3.64 14.99 -4.78
C ASN A 125 -4.31 13.68 -4.37
N LYS A 126 -5.62 13.73 -4.15
CA LYS A 126 -6.48 12.55 -3.92
C LYS A 126 -7.59 12.53 -4.96
N LYS A 127 -7.89 11.35 -5.46
CA LYS A 127 -9.05 11.12 -6.32
C LYS A 127 -9.87 9.98 -5.72
N GLU A 128 -11.07 10.30 -5.26
CA GLU A 128 -12.05 9.33 -4.78
C GLU A 128 -12.61 8.51 -5.94
N PHE A 129 -12.85 7.22 -5.72
CA PHE A 129 -13.55 6.39 -6.68
C PHE A 129 -15.02 6.76 -6.75
N THR A 130 -15.51 6.99 -7.95
CA THR A 130 -16.94 7.21 -8.20
C THR A 130 -17.66 5.86 -8.27
N ALA A 131 -18.99 5.87 -8.11
CA ALA A 131 -19.81 4.68 -8.31
C ALA A 131 -19.64 4.08 -9.71
N SER A 132 -19.36 4.92 -10.73
CA SER A 132 -19.05 4.47 -12.09
C SER A 132 -17.71 3.76 -12.19
N ASP A 133 -16.69 4.24 -11.45
CA ASP A 133 -15.37 3.59 -11.41
C ASP A 133 -15.49 2.21 -10.75
N LEU A 134 -16.16 2.13 -9.60
CA LEU A 134 -16.35 0.88 -8.86
C LEU A 134 -17.12 -0.18 -9.67
N LYS A 135 -18.15 0.22 -10.42
CA LYS A 135 -18.86 -0.69 -11.33
C LYS A 135 -17.96 -1.29 -12.41
N LYS A 136 -16.99 -0.52 -12.92
CA LYS A 136 -16.02 -1.03 -13.91
C LYS A 136 -15.09 -2.08 -13.32
N PHE A 137 -14.81 -2.01 -12.03
CA PHE A 137 -14.03 -3.01 -11.30
C PHE A 137 -14.87 -4.20 -10.79
N GLY A 138 -16.15 -4.29 -11.17
CA GLY A 138 -17.02 -5.41 -10.81
C GLY A 138 -17.61 -5.35 -9.40
N GLU A 139 -17.42 -4.24 -8.68
CA GLU A 139 -17.98 -4.04 -7.34
C GLU A 139 -19.52 -3.96 -7.38
N LYS A 140 -20.16 -4.79 -6.57
CA LYS A 140 -21.62 -4.89 -6.49
C LYS A 140 -22.24 -3.86 -5.55
N ASN A 141 -21.50 -3.39 -4.55
CA ASN A 141 -21.98 -2.44 -3.53
C ASN A 141 -21.46 -1.04 -3.82
N THR A 142 -22.15 -0.34 -4.72
CA THR A 142 -21.78 1.04 -5.10
C THR A 142 -22.67 2.11 -4.43
N ASP A 143 -23.60 1.71 -3.55
CA ASP A 143 -24.56 2.62 -2.90
C ASP A 143 -24.15 2.94 -1.45
N LYS A 144 -23.81 4.19 -1.19
CA LYS A 144 -23.61 4.73 0.18
C LYS A 144 -24.86 4.61 1.06
N ASP A 145 -26.05 4.57 0.46
CA ASP A 145 -27.34 4.56 1.16
C ASP A 145 -27.65 3.26 1.91
N ARG A 146 -26.87 2.20 1.67
CA ARG A 146 -27.05 0.89 2.35
C ARG A 146 -26.13 0.68 3.55
N GLY A 147 -25.46 1.73 4.03
CA GLY A 147 -24.60 1.67 5.23
C GLY A 147 -23.28 0.91 5.04
N GLY A 148 -22.94 0.54 3.80
CA GLY A 148 -21.65 -0.05 3.45
C GLY A 148 -20.60 1.03 3.11
N ASP A 149 -19.33 0.73 3.37
CA ASP A 149 -18.23 1.55 2.84
C ASP A 149 -18.20 1.40 1.33
N MET A 150 -18.35 2.51 0.62
CA MET A 150 -18.15 2.54 -0.84
C MET A 150 -16.66 2.57 -1.14
N GLY A 151 -16.15 1.55 -1.84
CA GLY A 151 -14.74 1.45 -2.19
C GLY A 151 -14.38 0.07 -2.73
N LEU A 152 -13.14 -0.09 -3.19
CA LEU A 152 -12.61 -1.37 -3.62
C LEU A 152 -12.26 -2.24 -2.40
N GLU A 153 -12.38 -3.54 -2.56
CA GLU A 153 -11.94 -4.49 -1.54
C GLU A 153 -10.41 -4.48 -1.36
N ASP A 154 -9.92 -4.99 -0.24
CA ASP A 154 -8.48 -5.15 0.04
C ASP A 154 -7.79 -6.19 -0.87
N SER A 155 -8.55 -6.88 -1.71
CA SER A 155 -8.04 -7.75 -2.77
C SER A 155 -7.26 -6.99 -3.85
N PHE A 156 -7.55 -5.71 -4.03
CA PHE A 156 -6.80 -4.87 -4.95
C PHE A 156 -5.45 -4.47 -4.34
N LYS A 157 -4.39 -4.85 -5.05
CA LYS A 157 -3.01 -4.48 -4.70
C LYS A 157 -2.48 -3.46 -5.67
N PHE A 158 -1.83 -2.46 -5.13
CA PHE A 158 -1.09 -1.49 -5.90
C PHE A 158 0.19 -2.15 -6.40
N SER A 159 0.35 -2.25 -7.72
CA SER A 159 1.53 -2.85 -8.35
C SER A 159 2.61 -1.82 -8.62
N ASP A 160 2.26 -0.78 -9.40
CA ASP A 160 3.23 0.21 -9.85
C ASP A 160 2.53 1.49 -10.33
N PHE A 161 3.33 2.51 -10.64
CA PHE A 161 2.84 3.69 -11.33
C PHE A 161 3.91 4.34 -12.21
N LEU A 162 3.46 5.00 -13.26
CA LEU A 162 4.30 5.70 -14.21
C LEU A 162 3.98 7.19 -14.17
N VAL A 163 5.00 8.02 -14.10
CA VAL A 163 4.85 9.48 -14.21
C VAL A 163 5.11 9.89 -15.66
N ARG A 164 4.15 10.60 -16.25
CA ARG A 164 4.26 11.14 -17.60
C ARG A 164 4.98 12.49 -17.59
N ASP A 165 5.38 12.94 -18.79
CA ASP A 165 6.08 14.21 -19.00
C ASP A 165 5.24 15.44 -18.63
N ASP A 166 3.92 15.33 -18.73
CA ASP A 166 2.98 16.36 -18.32
C ASP A 166 2.72 16.40 -16.81
N GLY A 167 3.41 15.55 -16.04
CA GLY A 167 3.25 15.42 -14.59
C GLY A 167 2.05 14.58 -14.16
N SER A 168 1.25 14.05 -15.10
CA SER A 168 0.20 13.09 -14.77
C SER A 168 0.77 11.73 -14.40
N ALA A 169 0.01 10.93 -13.64
CA ALA A 169 0.40 9.58 -13.25
C ALA A 169 -0.60 8.54 -13.77
N VAL A 170 -0.07 7.40 -14.22
CA VAL A 170 -0.85 6.19 -14.50
C VAL A 170 -0.59 5.20 -13.39
N VAL A 171 -1.63 4.80 -12.70
CA VAL A 171 -1.59 3.80 -11.63
C VAL A 171 -1.92 2.43 -12.19
N VAL A 172 -1.12 1.44 -11.84
CA VAL A 172 -1.32 0.02 -12.16
C VAL A 172 -1.68 -0.72 -10.88
N ALA A 173 -2.78 -1.44 -10.90
CA ALA A 173 -3.23 -2.25 -9.78
C ALA A 173 -3.81 -3.56 -10.28
N GLU A 174 -3.67 -4.60 -9.47
CA GLU A 174 -4.14 -5.94 -9.73
C GLU A 174 -5.13 -6.37 -8.66
N GLU A 175 -6.17 -7.08 -9.06
CA GLU A 175 -7.04 -7.79 -8.13
C GLU A 175 -6.45 -9.19 -7.86
N ASN A 176 -6.06 -9.43 -6.61
CA ASN A 176 -5.56 -10.72 -6.16
C ASN A 176 -6.55 -11.37 -5.22
N TYR A 177 -7.14 -12.48 -5.60
CA TYR A 177 -8.04 -13.23 -4.73
C TYR A 177 -7.74 -14.73 -4.74
N VAL A 178 -8.09 -15.38 -3.65
CA VAL A 178 -7.99 -16.83 -3.50
C VAL A 178 -9.38 -17.39 -3.31
N ILE A 179 -9.82 -18.25 -4.24
CA ILE A 179 -11.06 -18.97 -4.09
C ILE A 179 -10.76 -20.25 -3.29
N VAL A 180 -11.40 -20.37 -2.13
CA VAL A 180 -11.30 -21.54 -1.28
C VAL A 180 -12.59 -22.36 -1.45
N ARG A 181 -12.46 -23.55 -2.01
CA ARG A 181 -13.57 -24.50 -2.15
C ARG A 181 -13.36 -25.67 -1.21
N THR A 182 -14.30 -25.91 -0.33
CA THR A 182 -14.30 -27.09 0.55
C THR A 182 -15.41 -28.03 0.11
N SER A 183 -15.07 -29.26 -0.19
CA SER A 183 -16.02 -30.32 -0.52
C SER A 183 -15.95 -31.44 0.53
N TYR A 184 -17.08 -32.09 0.78
CA TYR A 184 -17.21 -33.23 1.67
C TYR A 184 -17.76 -34.42 0.90
N ASN A 185 -17.05 -35.55 0.91
CA ASN A 185 -17.42 -36.74 0.18
C ASN A 185 -18.09 -37.83 1.04
N GLY A 186 -18.61 -37.47 2.21
CA GLY A 186 -19.23 -38.40 3.17
C GLY A 186 -18.24 -39.02 4.17
N ARG A 187 -16.90 -38.86 3.97
CA ARG A 187 -15.86 -39.39 4.84
C ARG A 187 -14.78 -38.35 5.19
N THR A 188 -14.39 -37.55 4.22
CA THR A 188 -13.28 -36.59 4.34
C THR A 188 -13.67 -35.24 3.76
N TYR A 189 -13.10 -34.18 4.33
CA TYR A 189 -13.11 -32.83 3.75
C TYR A 189 -11.88 -32.67 2.86
N SER A 190 -12.09 -32.15 1.66
CA SER A 190 -11.01 -31.67 0.79
C SER A 190 -11.15 -30.17 0.58
N THR A 191 -10.04 -29.44 0.65
CA THR A 191 -10.02 -27.99 0.43
C THR A 191 -9.10 -27.70 -0.74
N THR A 192 -9.65 -27.05 -1.76
CA THR A 192 -8.90 -26.62 -2.96
C THR A 192 -8.75 -25.10 -2.89
N TYR A 193 -7.55 -24.62 -3.22
CA TYR A 193 -7.23 -23.21 -3.33
C TYR A 193 -6.96 -22.88 -4.80
N GLU A 194 -7.74 -21.95 -5.35
CA GLU A 194 -7.53 -21.40 -6.69
C GLU A 194 -7.02 -19.97 -6.52
N TYR A 195 -5.84 -19.69 -7.10
CA TYR A 195 -5.22 -18.37 -7.06
C TYR A 195 -5.48 -17.69 -8.40
N ASN A 196 -5.95 -16.45 -8.34
CA ASN A 196 -5.97 -15.55 -9.49
C ASN A 196 -4.74 -14.64 -9.41
N SER A 197 -3.96 -14.62 -10.46
CA SER A 197 -2.77 -13.79 -10.64
C SER A 197 -2.84 -13.07 -11.97
#